data_1bbacb829ffaf2f1d46a21862841193e
#
_entry.id   1bbacb829ffaf2f1d46a21862841193e
#
_cell.length_a   1.000
_cell.length_b   1.000
_cell.length_c   1.000
_cell.angle_alpha   90.00
_cell.angle_beta   90.00
_cell.angle_gamma   90.00
#
_symmetry.space_group_name_H-M   'P 1'
#
loop_
_entity.id
_entity.type
_entity.pdbx_description
1 polymer ?
#
loop_
_entity_poly.entity_id
_entity_poly.type
_entity_poly.pdbx_seq_one_letter_code
_entity_poly.pdbx_strand_id
1 'polypeptide(L)'
;MEYHANLQGNSFTNWQKVTPRINAFMQKILQSEKHVICTMRCKQDYVLNDKNGKLVPEKVGLKAVMRDGIDYEFTIVFDITMKHQAIASKDRTNLFMGKPDFTITPTTGQIILDWCNDGVNVEMIRQQINTAKSIEELTAIYHKYPEWYQQLTSDFMQKKMQLQ
;
A
#
# COMPACT_ATOMS: atom_id res chain seq x y z
N MET A 1 -1.04 5.39 -21.39
CA MET A 1 -0.92 4.49 -22.58
C MET A 1 -1.19 5.25 -23.88
N GLU A 2 -2.24 6.04 -23.99
CA GLU A 2 -2.55 6.86 -25.20
C GLU A 2 -1.39 7.78 -25.62
N TYR A 3 -0.74 8.43 -24.66
CA TYR A 3 0.42 9.29 -24.94
C TYR A 3 1.56 8.53 -25.64
N HIS A 4 1.87 7.30 -25.21
CA HIS A 4 2.89 6.46 -25.84
C HIS A 4 2.49 6.05 -27.27
N ALA A 5 1.21 5.69 -27.46
CA ALA A 5 0.68 5.27 -28.74
C ALA A 5 0.73 6.40 -29.80
N ASN A 6 0.61 7.66 -29.36
CA ASN A 6 0.61 8.84 -30.24
C ASN A 6 2.02 9.39 -30.54
N LEU A 7 3.08 8.82 -29.93
CA LEU A 7 4.45 9.22 -30.23
C LEU A 7 4.92 8.60 -31.55
N GLN A 8 5.42 9.45 -32.47
CA GLN A 8 6.06 8.98 -33.68
C GLN A 8 7.42 8.35 -33.36
N GLY A 9 7.76 7.29 -34.10
CA GLY A 9 9.05 6.59 -34.02
C GLY A 9 8.93 5.16 -33.47
N ASN A 10 10.07 4.60 -33.07
CA ASN A 10 10.13 3.24 -32.58
C ASN A 10 9.52 3.16 -31.16
N SER A 11 8.60 2.20 -30.95
CA SER A 11 7.93 1.95 -29.67
C SER A 11 8.92 1.78 -28.51
N PHE A 12 10.06 1.09 -28.75
CA PHE A 12 11.08 0.89 -27.72
C PHE A 12 11.72 2.19 -27.26
N THR A 13 12.09 3.09 -28.18
CA THR A 13 12.69 4.39 -27.83
C THR A 13 11.68 5.36 -27.21
N ASN A 14 10.40 5.22 -27.55
CA ASN A 14 9.34 6.04 -26.98
C ASN A 14 9.14 5.80 -25.47
N TRP A 15 9.47 4.60 -24.98
CA TRP A 15 9.44 4.32 -23.54
C TRP A 15 10.43 5.14 -22.73
N GLN A 16 11.57 5.56 -23.31
CA GLN A 16 12.52 6.45 -22.64
C GLN A 16 11.88 7.80 -22.27
N LYS A 17 10.94 8.28 -23.10
CA LYS A 17 10.22 9.55 -22.85
C LYS A 17 9.04 9.39 -21.87
N VAL A 18 8.43 8.21 -21.85
CA VAL A 18 7.22 7.93 -21.04
C VAL A 18 7.59 7.49 -19.62
N THR A 19 8.65 6.69 -19.48
CA THR A 19 9.07 6.14 -18.18
C THR A 19 9.29 7.20 -17.10
N PRO A 20 10.01 8.32 -17.34
CA PRO A 20 10.21 9.35 -16.32
C PRO A 20 8.89 9.98 -15.83
N ARG A 21 7.90 10.12 -16.72
CA ARG A 21 6.58 10.67 -16.36
C ARG A 21 5.79 9.71 -15.47
N ILE A 22 5.85 8.41 -15.77
CA ILE A 22 5.21 7.38 -14.94
C ILE A 22 5.88 7.33 -13.56
N ASN A 23 7.22 7.34 -13.52
CA ASN A 23 7.96 7.33 -12.27
C ASN A 23 7.65 8.58 -11.41
N ALA A 24 7.60 9.76 -12.02
CA ALA A 24 7.22 11.00 -11.31
C ALA A 24 5.78 10.95 -10.76
N PHE A 25 4.85 10.36 -11.51
CA PHE A 25 3.48 10.14 -11.04
C PHE A 25 3.43 9.17 -9.86
N MET A 26 4.14 8.03 -9.95
CA MET A 26 4.21 7.05 -8.86
C MET A 26 4.86 7.62 -7.61
N GLN A 27 5.95 8.39 -7.76
CA GLN A 27 6.59 9.04 -6.62
C GLN A 27 5.64 9.98 -5.88
N LYS A 28 4.80 10.73 -6.60
CA LYS A 28 3.79 11.58 -5.96
C LYS A 28 2.76 10.79 -5.15
N ILE A 29 2.39 9.59 -5.61
CA ILE A 29 1.49 8.70 -4.86
C ILE A 29 2.21 8.19 -3.60
N LEU A 30 3.43 7.67 -3.75
CA LEU A 30 4.20 7.07 -2.66
C LEU A 30 4.63 8.07 -1.58
N GLN A 31 4.85 9.33 -1.96
CA GLN A 31 5.22 10.41 -1.04
C GLN A 31 3.99 11.13 -0.45
N SER A 32 2.79 10.71 -0.82
CA SER A 32 1.57 11.32 -0.28
C SER A 32 1.38 10.93 1.19
N GLU A 33 1.13 11.92 2.04
CA GLU A 33 0.73 11.71 3.44
C GLU A 33 -0.73 11.27 3.59
N LYS A 34 -1.42 11.05 2.48
CA LYS A 34 -2.84 10.68 2.43
C LYS A 34 -3.03 9.26 1.92
N HIS A 35 -4.13 8.63 2.31
CA HIS A 35 -4.57 7.40 1.65
C HIS A 35 -4.91 7.70 0.19
N VAL A 36 -4.31 6.96 -0.73
CA VAL A 36 -4.52 7.12 -2.16
C VAL A 36 -5.15 5.85 -2.70
N ILE A 37 -6.33 5.99 -3.31
CA ILE A 37 -7.02 4.91 -3.99
C ILE A 37 -6.87 5.14 -5.50
N CYS A 38 -6.30 4.15 -6.18
CA CYS A 38 -6.12 4.18 -7.63
C CYS A 38 -7.01 3.13 -8.28
N THR A 39 -7.69 3.50 -9.36
CA THR A 39 -8.43 2.56 -10.19
C THR A 39 -7.74 2.42 -11.54
N MET A 40 -7.58 1.19 -11.99
CA MET A 40 -6.95 0.87 -13.27
C MET A 40 -7.87 -0.02 -14.11
N ARG A 41 -7.92 0.26 -15.41
CA ARG A 41 -8.62 -0.64 -16.34
C ARG A 41 -7.81 -1.92 -16.47
N CYS A 42 -8.50 -3.06 -16.48
CA CYS A 42 -7.89 -4.37 -16.70
C CYS A 42 -8.27 -4.91 -18.08
N LYS A 43 -7.40 -5.71 -18.64
CA LYS A 43 -7.65 -6.54 -19.80
C LYS A 43 -7.42 -8.01 -19.45
N GLN A 44 -8.04 -8.91 -20.21
CA GLN A 44 -7.78 -10.34 -20.09
C GLN A 44 -6.31 -10.61 -20.43
N ASP A 45 -5.62 -11.31 -19.55
CA ASP A 45 -4.26 -11.79 -19.80
C ASP A 45 -4.27 -13.24 -20.33
N TYR A 46 -3.38 -13.53 -21.25
CA TYR A 46 -3.24 -14.84 -21.89
C TYR A 46 -1.78 -15.28 -21.84
N VAL A 47 -1.56 -16.52 -21.49
CA VAL A 47 -0.27 -17.18 -21.60
C VAL A 47 -0.36 -18.21 -22.71
N LEU A 48 0.69 -18.31 -23.51
CA LEU A 48 0.80 -19.36 -24.53
C LEU A 48 1.34 -20.62 -23.88
N ASN A 49 0.48 -21.61 -23.70
CA ASN A 49 0.87 -22.93 -23.20
C ASN A 49 1.06 -23.90 -24.35
N ASP A 50 2.15 -24.67 -24.30
CA ASP A 50 2.37 -25.76 -25.27
C ASP A 50 1.43 -26.93 -24.92
N LYS A 51 0.51 -27.22 -25.86
CA LYS A 51 -0.34 -28.41 -25.79
C LYS A 51 -0.02 -29.25 -27.06
N ASN A 52 0.76 -30.31 -26.87
CA ASN A 52 1.15 -31.25 -27.93
C ASN A 52 1.91 -30.58 -29.11
N GLY A 53 2.87 -29.70 -28.82
CA GLY A 53 3.67 -28.99 -29.82
C GLY A 53 2.95 -27.81 -30.50
N LYS A 54 1.75 -27.42 -29.98
CA LYS A 54 1.02 -26.23 -30.42
C LYS A 54 0.88 -25.24 -29.27
N LEU A 55 1.27 -23.98 -29.50
CA LEU A 55 1.06 -22.89 -28.57
C LEU A 55 -0.40 -22.47 -28.57
N VAL A 56 -1.10 -22.80 -27.49
CA VAL A 56 -2.53 -22.45 -27.30
C VAL A 56 -2.64 -21.33 -26.27
N PRO A 57 -3.33 -20.20 -26.58
CA PRO A 57 -3.60 -19.16 -25.61
C PRO A 57 -4.51 -19.66 -24.50
N GLU A 58 -4.03 -19.57 -23.25
CA GLU A 58 -4.82 -19.88 -22.06
C GLU A 58 -5.03 -18.61 -21.22
N LYS A 59 -6.25 -18.39 -20.75
CA LYS A 59 -6.59 -17.26 -19.89
C LYS A 59 -5.98 -17.47 -18.50
N VAL A 60 -5.15 -16.53 -18.06
CA VAL A 60 -4.48 -16.62 -16.74
C VAL A 60 -4.97 -15.60 -15.71
N GLY A 61 -5.81 -14.64 -16.12
CA GLY A 61 -6.36 -13.67 -15.20
C GLY A 61 -6.61 -12.31 -15.83
N LEU A 62 -6.63 -11.29 -14.99
CA LEU A 62 -6.74 -9.88 -15.39
C LEU A 62 -5.39 -9.21 -15.23
N LYS A 63 -5.00 -8.42 -16.23
CA LYS A 63 -3.79 -7.60 -16.19
C LYS A 63 -4.15 -6.13 -16.29
N ALA A 64 -3.63 -5.32 -15.39
CA ALA A 64 -3.81 -3.88 -15.44
C ALA A 64 -3.25 -3.28 -16.76
N VAL A 65 -3.98 -2.34 -17.35
CA VAL A 65 -3.55 -1.62 -18.56
C VAL A 65 -2.59 -0.49 -18.15
N MET A 66 -1.47 -0.89 -17.56
CA MET A 66 -0.40 -0.02 -17.10
C MET A 66 0.96 -0.68 -17.39
N ARG A 67 2.04 0.02 -17.05
CA ARG A 67 3.39 -0.57 -17.09
C ARG A 67 3.46 -1.76 -16.12
N ASP A 68 4.13 -2.83 -16.55
CA ASP A 68 4.35 -4.00 -15.70
C ASP A 68 5.06 -3.61 -14.41
N GLY A 69 4.63 -4.19 -13.30
CA GLY A 69 5.23 -3.99 -11.99
C GLY A 69 4.72 -2.78 -11.20
N ILE A 70 3.79 -1.99 -11.74
CA ILE A 70 3.23 -0.84 -11.01
C ILE A 70 2.37 -1.27 -9.81
N ASP A 71 1.80 -2.44 -9.86
CA ASP A 71 1.06 -3.10 -8.79
C ASP A 71 1.93 -3.39 -7.56
N TYR A 72 3.24 -3.61 -7.77
CA TYR A 72 4.18 -3.83 -6.67
C TYR A 72 4.37 -2.61 -5.77
N GLU A 73 4.05 -1.41 -6.23
CA GLU A 73 4.19 -0.18 -5.47
C GLU A 73 3.05 0.02 -4.45
N PHE A 74 1.87 -0.54 -4.71
CA PHE A 74 0.71 -0.38 -3.81
C PHE A 74 0.78 -1.32 -2.60
N THR A 75 0.20 -0.91 -1.49
CA THR A 75 0.10 -1.71 -0.26
C THR A 75 -0.87 -2.87 -0.42
N ILE A 76 -2.02 -2.60 -1.02
CA ILE A 76 -3.07 -3.59 -1.32
C ILE A 76 -3.48 -3.42 -2.78
N VAL A 77 -3.65 -4.53 -3.49
CA VAL A 77 -4.19 -4.57 -4.85
C VAL A 77 -5.33 -5.57 -4.91
N PHE A 78 -6.46 -5.13 -5.43
CA PHE A 78 -7.61 -5.97 -5.69
C PHE A 78 -7.88 -6.08 -7.17
N ASP A 79 -8.00 -7.30 -7.67
CA ASP A 79 -8.58 -7.57 -8.98
C ASP A 79 -10.09 -7.71 -8.86
N ILE A 80 -10.81 -6.87 -9.60
CA ILE A 80 -12.29 -6.84 -9.54
C ILE A 80 -12.84 -7.50 -10.78
N THR A 81 -13.62 -8.56 -10.58
CA THR A 81 -14.28 -9.31 -11.66
C THR A 81 -15.51 -8.58 -12.18
N MET A 82 -16.04 -9.03 -13.34
CA MET A 82 -17.30 -8.52 -13.90
C MET A 82 -18.52 -8.78 -12.99
N LYS A 83 -18.41 -9.70 -12.03
CA LYS A 83 -19.44 -9.97 -11.02
C LYS A 83 -19.28 -9.12 -9.76
N HIS A 84 -18.43 -8.09 -9.82
CA HIS A 84 -18.09 -7.20 -8.70
C HIS A 84 -17.47 -7.92 -7.49
N GLN A 85 -16.83 -9.08 -7.73
CA GLN A 85 -16.06 -9.78 -6.71
C GLN A 85 -14.62 -9.30 -6.75
N ALA A 86 -14.06 -8.98 -5.60
CA ALA A 86 -12.69 -8.56 -5.42
C ALA A 86 -11.86 -9.73 -4.89
N ILE A 87 -10.67 -9.92 -5.45
CA ILE A 87 -9.66 -10.88 -5.01
C ILE A 87 -8.39 -10.09 -4.75
N ALA A 88 -7.74 -10.29 -3.59
CA ALA A 88 -6.46 -9.66 -3.31
C ALA A 88 -5.36 -10.35 -4.12
N SER A 89 -4.81 -9.67 -5.12
CA SER A 89 -3.63 -10.12 -5.86
C SER A 89 -2.33 -9.70 -5.20
N LYS A 90 -2.38 -8.69 -4.34
CA LYS A 90 -1.31 -8.26 -3.46
C LYS A 90 -1.87 -7.66 -2.18
N ASP A 91 -1.25 -8.01 -1.06
CA ASP A 91 -1.64 -7.46 0.24
C ASP A 91 -0.45 -7.53 1.22
N ARG A 92 0.09 -6.37 1.58
CA ARG A 92 1.16 -6.26 2.58
C ARG A 92 0.61 -6.19 4.01
N THR A 93 -0.71 -6.13 4.16
CA THR A 93 -1.37 -5.99 5.46
C THR A 93 -1.80 -7.32 6.05
N ASN A 94 -1.82 -8.39 5.27
CA ASN A 94 -2.40 -9.70 5.59
C ASN A 94 -3.91 -9.68 5.92
N LEU A 95 -4.62 -8.61 5.56
CA LEU A 95 -6.04 -8.47 5.81
C LEU A 95 -6.90 -9.32 4.87
N PHE A 96 -6.48 -9.46 3.60
CA PHE A 96 -7.29 -10.01 2.52
C PHE A 96 -6.63 -11.16 1.77
N MET A 97 -5.31 -11.29 1.80
CA MET A 97 -4.60 -12.34 1.09
C MET A 97 -5.02 -13.73 1.57
N GLY A 98 -5.28 -14.63 0.62
CA GLY A 98 -5.71 -16.00 0.91
C GLY A 98 -7.16 -16.14 1.39
N LYS A 99 -7.91 -15.04 1.44
CA LYS A 99 -9.35 -15.08 1.74
C LYS A 99 -10.18 -15.32 0.47
N PRO A 100 -11.41 -15.87 0.61
CA PRO A 100 -12.33 -15.97 -0.51
C PRO A 100 -12.62 -14.62 -1.15
N ASP A 101 -13.01 -14.64 -2.43
CA ASP A 101 -13.48 -13.44 -3.12
C ASP A 101 -14.69 -12.82 -2.41
N PHE A 102 -14.73 -11.48 -2.42
CA PHE A 102 -15.73 -10.71 -1.69
C PHE A 102 -16.17 -9.47 -2.47
N THR A 103 -17.29 -8.89 -2.09
CA THR A 103 -17.73 -7.59 -2.62
C THR A 103 -17.16 -6.48 -1.75
N ILE A 104 -16.52 -5.48 -2.36
CA ILE A 104 -16.02 -4.29 -1.65
C ILE A 104 -17.22 -3.50 -1.09
N THR A 105 -17.20 -3.25 0.20
CA THR A 105 -18.24 -2.54 0.94
C THR A 105 -17.59 -1.48 1.86
N PRO A 106 -18.37 -0.60 2.49
CA PRO A 106 -17.84 0.30 3.52
C PRO A 106 -17.08 -0.43 4.63
N THR A 107 -17.48 -1.66 4.98
CA THR A 107 -16.78 -2.50 5.97
C THR A 107 -15.35 -2.84 5.52
N THR A 108 -15.12 -3.02 4.21
CA THR A 108 -13.76 -3.23 3.67
C THR A 108 -12.88 -2.02 3.96
N GLY A 109 -13.41 -0.81 3.78
CA GLY A 109 -12.71 0.43 4.12
C GLY A 109 -12.43 0.56 5.61
N GLN A 110 -13.40 0.17 6.46
CA GLN A 110 -13.23 0.19 7.91
C GLN A 110 -12.11 -0.74 8.38
N ILE A 111 -12.05 -1.96 7.85
CA ILE A 111 -10.97 -2.93 8.15
C ILE A 111 -9.59 -2.36 7.81
N ILE A 112 -9.46 -1.67 6.66
CA ILE A 112 -8.21 -1.03 6.25
C ILE A 112 -7.88 0.14 7.19
N LEU A 113 -8.87 0.95 7.53
CA LEU A 113 -8.70 2.09 8.44
C LEU A 113 -8.28 1.62 9.84
N ASP A 114 -8.90 0.58 10.36
CA ASP A 114 -8.55 -0.01 11.64
C ASP A 114 -7.10 -0.50 11.62
N TRP A 115 -6.68 -1.19 10.56
CA TRP A 115 -5.28 -1.60 10.39
C TRP A 115 -4.31 -0.41 10.34
N CYS A 116 -4.69 0.69 9.66
CA CYS A 116 -3.86 1.91 9.63
C CYS A 116 -3.75 2.56 11.03
N ASN A 117 -4.77 2.39 11.86
CA ASN A 117 -4.82 2.95 13.22
C ASN A 117 -4.26 1.99 14.28
N ASP A 118 -4.08 0.71 13.97
CA ASP A 118 -3.44 -0.29 14.86
C ASP A 118 -1.93 -0.05 15.03
N GLY A 119 -1.36 0.85 14.24
CA GLY A 119 -0.02 1.37 14.47
C GLY A 119 0.04 2.13 15.80
N VAL A 120 1.22 2.18 16.38
CA VAL A 120 1.48 2.93 17.61
C VAL A 120 1.05 4.38 17.41
N ASN A 121 -0.11 4.73 17.97
CA ASN A 121 -0.63 6.10 17.92
C ASN A 121 0.17 6.95 18.92
N VAL A 122 0.73 8.06 18.44
CA VAL A 122 1.44 9.04 19.29
C VAL A 122 0.62 9.40 20.52
N GLU A 123 -0.69 9.51 20.39
CA GLU A 123 -1.59 9.84 21.50
C GLU A 123 -1.64 8.73 22.56
N MET A 124 -1.59 7.47 22.14
CA MET A 124 -1.51 6.32 23.04
C MET A 124 -0.18 6.32 23.82
N ILE A 125 0.93 6.65 23.16
CA ILE A 125 2.23 6.79 23.86
C ILE A 125 2.16 7.97 24.83
N ARG A 126 1.59 9.10 24.43
CA ARG A 126 1.42 10.28 25.30
C ARG A 126 0.59 9.95 26.53
N GLN A 127 -0.49 9.17 26.40
CA GLN A 127 -1.26 8.69 27.54
C GLN A 127 -0.44 7.77 28.46
N GLN A 128 0.37 6.85 27.89
CA GLN A 128 1.27 6.01 28.68
C GLN A 128 2.29 6.85 29.46
N ILE A 129 2.92 7.84 28.82
CA ILE A 129 3.84 8.78 29.48
C ILE A 129 3.12 9.50 30.63
N ASN A 130 1.92 10.04 30.39
CA ASN A 130 1.17 10.79 31.39
C ASN A 130 0.74 9.93 32.57
N THR A 131 0.48 8.65 32.36
CA THR A 131 0.05 7.70 33.40
C THR A 131 1.20 7.02 34.14
N ALA A 132 2.44 7.15 33.67
CA ALA A 132 3.63 6.57 34.30
C ALA A 132 3.76 7.08 35.75
N LYS A 133 4.03 6.15 36.67
CA LYS A 133 4.09 6.43 38.14
C LYS A 133 5.52 6.47 38.66
N SER A 134 6.49 6.06 37.86
CA SER A 134 7.90 6.04 38.26
C SER A 134 8.83 6.38 37.08
N ILE A 135 10.08 6.72 37.38
CA ILE A 135 11.13 6.97 36.38
C ILE A 135 11.44 5.69 35.60
N GLU A 136 11.36 4.52 36.25
CA GLU A 136 11.59 3.22 35.61
C GLU A 136 10.53 2.94 34.54
N GLU A 137 9.24 3.18 34.86
CA GLU A 137 8.15 3.05 33.89
C GLU A 137 8.34 4.02 32.71
N LEU A 138 8.71 5.27 32.99
CA LEU A 138 8.95 6.26 31.95
C LEU A 138 10.12 5.85 31.04
N THR A 139 11.18 5.29 31.62
CA THR A 139 12.34 4.76 30.87
C THR A 139 11.96 3.55 30.02
N ALA A 140 11.11 2.66 30.54
CA ALA A 140 10.60 1.52 29.78
C ALA A 140 9.79 1.96 28.55
N ILE A 141 8.96 2.99 28.68
CA ILE A 141 8.21 3.57 27.53
C ILE A 141 9.19 4.15 26.50
N TYR A 142 10.23 4.85 26.93
CA TYR A 142 11.26 5.40 26.05
C TYR A 142 11.95 4.30 25.22
N HIS A 143 12.37 3.22 25.86
CA HIS A 143 13.02 2.09 25.17
C HIS A 143 12.08 1.30 24.27
N LYS A 144 10.79 1.30 24.58
CA LYS A 144 9.78 0.61 23.78
C LYS A 144 9.45 1.34 22.47
N TYR A 145 9.57 2.66 22.45
CA TYR A 145 9.17 3.50 21.32
C TYR A 145 10.25 4.54 20.95
N PRO A 146 11.48 4.13 20.64
CA PRO A 146 12.60 5.05 20.42
C PRO A 146 12.39 5.99 19.23
N GLU A 147 11.67 5.55 18.19
CA GLU A 147 11.37 6.31 16.98
C GLU A 147 10.47 7.54 17.25
N TRP A 148 9.71 7.53 18.33
CA TRP A 148 8.79 8.61 18.70
C TRP A 148 9.39 9.64 19.67
N TYR A 149 10.62 9.40 20.15
CA TYR A 149 11.24 10.24 21.15
C TYR A 149 11.36 11.71 20.72
N GLN A 150 11.80 11.97 19.49
CA GLN A 150 11.96 13.36 19.02
C GLN A 150 10.64 14.13 19.08
N GLN A 151 9.53 13.49 18.73
CA GLN A 151 8.21 14.10 18.72
C GLN A 151 7.58 14.25 20.13
N LEU A 152 7.98 13.40 21.08
CA LEU A 152 7.45 13.35 22.44
C LEU A 152 8.46 13.85 23.49
N THR A 153 9.55 14.49 23.09
CA THR A 153 10.59 14.97 24.03
C THR A 153 10.04 15.87 25.12
N SER A 154 9.12 16.77 24.78
CA SER A 154 8.46 17.67 25.75
C SER A 154 7.63 16.90 26.77
N ASP A 155 6.86 15.91 26.31
CA ASP A 155 6.01 15.08 27.19
C ASP A 155 6.88 14.27 28.18
N PHE A 156 7.97 13.66 27.70
CA PHE A 156 8.93 12.94 28.54
C PHE A 156 9.60 13.84 29.58
N MET A 157 10.04 15.04 29.19
CA MET A 157 10.68 15.99 30.10
C MET A 157 9.72 16.48 31.17
N GLN A 158 8.50 16.85 30.76
CA GLN A 158 7.47 17.33 31.71
C GLN A 158 7.13 16.23 32.71
N LYS A 159 6.94 14.99 32.26
CA LYS A 159 6.62 13.89 33.15
C LYS A 159 7.77 13.54 34.09
N LYS A 160 9.00 13.57 33.59
CA LYS A 160 10.19 13.34 34.41
C LYS A 160 10.31 14.34 35.56
N MET A 161 10.00 15.64 35.31
CA MET A 161 10.01 16.65 36.35
C MET A 161 8.90 16.45 37.39
N GLN A 162 7.77 15.83 37.04
CA GLN A 162 6.68 15.53 37.98
C GLN A 162 6.99 14.31 38.88
N LEU A 163 7.90 13.46 38.44
CA LEU A 163 8.27 12.21 39.15
C LEU A 163 9.54 12.36 40.00
N GLN A 164 10.19 13.51 39.94
CA GLN A 164 11.34 13.89 40.79
C GLN A 164 10.86 14.63 42.05
#